data_b0b84e8f9003148f18061bf6a973ffa0
#
_entry.id   b0b84e8f9003148f18061bf6a973ffa0
#
_cell.length_a   1.000
_cell.length_b   1.000
_cell.length_c   1.000
_cell.angle_alpha   90.00
_cell.angle_beta   90.00
_cell.angle_gamma   90.00
#
_symmetry.space_group_name_H-M   'P 1'
#
loop_
_entity.id
_entity.type
_entity.pdbx_description
1 polymer ?
#
loop_
_entity_poly.entity_id
_entity_poly.type
_entity_poly.pdbx_seq_one_letter_code
_entity_poly.pdbx_strand_id
1 'polypeptide(L)'
;MTRTALALALCACAHATTAFGAQCSVEAVTMNFGAYVGARVNSVQNIRITCSATLPPPERVNYEVQLSPGYSNSFAQRRMQRAGAPLDTLPYNLYLGSIPAVLNTSVWGDGSGGTRVWQGSMNLSAGQPTRTDTNTIAAAAPAGTIPASGAYGDTVIATIVFR
;
A
#
# COMPACT_ATOMS: atom_id res chain seq x y z
N MET A 1 34.22 -41.45 44.91
CA MET A 1 33.91 -41.04 43.52
C MET A 1 32.52 -40.45 43.51
N THR A 2 32.43 -39.14 43.69
CA THR A 2 31.15 -38.39 43.81
C THR A 2 30.84 -37.78 42.45
N ARG A 3 29.74 -38.18 41.81
CA ARG A 3 29.26 -37.62 40.52
C ARG A 3 28.34 -36.47 40.81
N THR A 4 28.76 -35.24 40.44
CA THR A 4 27.96 -34.02 40.50
C THR A 4 27.13 -33.92 39.23
N ALA A 5 25.80 -33.97 39.38
CA ALA A 5 24.86 -33.71 38.25
C ALA A 5 24.63 -32.22 38.11
N LEU A 6 24.97 -31.70 36.94
CA LEU A 6 24.74 -30.32 36.57
C LEU A 6 23.34 -30.19 35.92
N ALA A 7 22.39 -29.54 36.60
CA ALA A 7 21.06 -29.28 36.10
C ALA A 7 21.08 -27.98 35.27
N LEU A 8 20.82 -28.09 33.97
CA LEU A 8 20.68 -26.96 33.05
C LEU A 8 19.23 -26.47 33.10
N ALA A 9 19.00 -25.31 33.71
CA ALA A 9 17.68 -24.65 33.70
C ALA A 9 17.50 -23.92 32.36
N LEU A 10 16.63 -24.45 31.48
CA LEU A 10 16.19 -23.77 30.27
C LEU A 10 15.20 -22.67 30.70
N CYS A 11 15.64 -21.41 30.61
CA CYS A 11 14.75 -20.25 30.74
C CYS A 11 13.98 -20.12 29.41
N ALA A 12 12.72 -20.58 29.36
CA ALA A 12 11.81 -20.35 28.26
C ALA A 12 11.37 -18.86 28.30
N CYS A 13 12.00 -18.02 27.46
CA CYS A 13 11.49 -16.69 27.20
C CYS A 13 10.18 -16.81 26.43
N ALA A 14 9.04 -16.70 27.13
CA ALA A 14 7.74 -16.51 26.51
C ALA A 14 7.74 -15.13 25.85
N HIS A 15 7.89 -15.10 24.53
CA HIS A 15 7.62 -13.89 23.75
C HIS A 15 6.11 -13.70 23.74
N ALA A 16 5.62 -12.73 24.52
CA ALA A 16 4.25 -12.25 24.41
C ALA A 16 4.13 -11.56 23.05
N THR A 17 3.66 -12.29 22.03
CA THR A 17 3.16 -11.68 20.81
C THR A 17 1.92 -10.90 21.20
N THR A 18 1.95 -9.57 21.08
CA THR A 18 0.74 -8.75 21.19
C THR A 18 -0.19 -9.20 20.07
N ALA A 19 -1.20 -10.00 20.40
CA ALA A 19 -2.26 -10.36 19.48
C ALA A 19 -3.03 -9.06 19.18
N PHE A 20 -2.95 -8.58 17.91
CA PHE A 20 -3.84 -7.54 17.45
C PHE A 20 -5.26 -8.09 17.49
N GLY A 21 -6.18 -7.35 18.11
CA GLY A 21 -7.59 -7.74 18.19
C GLY A 21 -8.34 -7.64 16.87
N ALA A 22 -7.68 -7.26 15.77
CA ALA A 22 -8.27 -7.15 14.44
C ALA A 22 -7.32 -7.61 13.32
N GLN A 23 -7.92 -8.08 12.24
CA GLN A 23 -7.26 -8.38 10.98
C GLN A 23 -7.79 -7.43 9.90
N CYS A 24 -6.91 -6.80 9.15
CA CYS A 24 -7.28 -5.93 8.03
C CYS A 24 -6.71 -6.46 6.71
N SER A 25 -7.45 -6.21 5.64
CA SER A 25 -7.03 -6.50 4.27
C SER A 25 -7.28 -5.31 3.36
N VAL A 26 -6.47 -5.15 2.34
CA VAL A 26 -6.66 -4.17 1.26
C VAL A 26 -7.13 -4.89 0.00
N GLU A 27 -8.16 -4.34 -0.65
CA GLU A 27 -8.64 -4.84 -1.93
C GLU A 27 -7.66 -4.47 -3.05
N ALA A 28 -7.30 -5.44 -3.90
CA ALA A 28 -6.48 -5.19 -5.08
C ALA A 28 -7.25 -4.34 -6.09
N VAL A 29 -6.60 -3.32 -6.64
CA VAL A 29 -7.19 -2.37 -7.59
C VAL A 29 -6.39 -2.37 -8.88
N THR A 30 -7.08 -2.43 -10.03
CA THR A 30 -6.47 -2.24 -11.35
C THR A 30 -6.73 -0.82 -11.83
N MET A 31 -5.66 -0.07 -12.10
CA MET A 31 -5.72 1.27 -12.67
C MET A 31 -5.44 1.18 -14.17
N ASN A 32 -6.36 1.68 -15.00
CA ASN A 32 -6.21 1.68 -16.45
C ASN A 32 -6.12 3.11 -16.97
N PHE A 33 -5.05 3.45 -17.67
CA PHE A 33 -4.83 4.77 -18.26
C PHE A 33 -5.39 4.90 -19.68
N GLY A 34 -5.75 3.77 -20.34
CA GLY A 34 -6.10 3.78 -21.75
C GLY A 34 -4.91 4.02 -22.68
N ALA A 35 -5.17 4.56 -23.85
CA ALA A 35 -4.12 4.85 -24.84
C ALA A 35 -3.37 6.14 -24.48
N TYR A 36 -2.03 6.06 -24.46
CA TYR A 36 -1.16 7.21 -24.25
C TYR A 36 -0.64 7.73 -25.60
N VAL A 37 -0.99 8.96 -25.92
CA VAL A 37 -0.65 9.65 -27.18
C VAL A 37 0.20 10.91 -26.96
N GLY A 38 1.00 10.93 -25.88
CA GLY A 38 1.84 12.09 -25.52
C GLY A 38 1.12 13.16 -24.69
N ALA A 39 -0.19 13.10 -24.57
CA ALA A 39 -0.95 13.96 -23.69
C ALA A 39 -1.05 13.35 -22.27
N ARG A 40 -1.23 14.20 -21.25
CA ARG A 40 -1.50 13.71 -19.90
C ARG A 40 -2.73 12.81 -19.86
N VAL A 41 -2.60 11.63 -19.27
CA VAL A 41 -3.71 10.71 -19.01
C VAL A 41 -3.86 10.46 -17.51
N ASN A 42 -5.10 10.27 -17.09
CA ASN A 42 -5.45 10.07 -15.68
C ASN A 42 -6.32 8.82 -15.53
N SER A 43 -6.23 8.21 -14.36
CA SER A 43 -7.10 7.10 -13.94
C SER A 43 -7.49 7.30 -12.48
N VAL A 44 -8.72 6.99 -12.13
CA VAL A 44 -9.23 7.13 -10.77
C VAL A 44 -10.02 5.88 -10.40
N GLN A 45 -9.77 5.33 -9.21
CA GLN A 45 -10.45 4.17 -8.69
C GLN A 45 -10.70 4.33 -7.19
N ASN A 46 -11.54 3.46 -6.63
CA ASN A 46 -11.70 3.35 -5.19
C ASN A 46 -10.86 2.18 -4.68
N ILE A 47 -10.15 2.42 -3.58
CA ILE A 47 -9.43 1.39 -2.82
C ILE A 47 -10.15 1.18 -1.49
N ARG A 48 -10.32 -0.07 -1.06
CA ARG A 48 -11.03 -0.43 0.16
C ARG A 48 -10.14 -1.16 1.12
N ILE A 49 -10.28 -0.81 2.40
CA ILE A 49 -9.69 -1.53 3.53
C ILE A 49 -10.83 -2.14 4.32
N THR A 50 -10.79 -3.44 4.52
CA THR A 50 -11.76 -4.14 5.37
C THR A 50 -11.03 -4.67 6.60
N CYS A 51 -11.51 -4.29 7.79
CA CYS A 51 -11.03 -4.79 9.06
C CYS A 51 -12.10 -5.60 9.77
N SER A 52 -11.72 -6.73 10.35
CA SER A 52 -12.57 -7.61 11.15
C SER A 52 -11.97 -7.85 12.52
N ALA A 53 -12.77 -7.80 13.57
CA ALA A 53 -12.35 -8.12 14.93
C ALA A 53 -11.99 -9.62 15.02
N THR A 54 -10.85 -9.93 15.63
CA THR A 54 -10.40 -11.30 15.94
C THR A 54 -10.59 -11.65 17.41
N LEU A 55 -10.85 -10.63 18.26
CA LEU A 55 -11.20 -10.75 19.67
C LEU A 55 -12.60 -10.17 19.89
N PRO A 56 -13.25 -10.46 21.02
CA PRO A 56 -14.56 -9.86 21.33
C PRO A 56 -14.47 -8.32 21.33
N PRO A 57 -15.29 -7.63 20.49
CA PRO A 57 -15.32 -6.16 20.48
C PRO A 57 -15.92 -5.60 21.79
N PRO A 58 -15.69 -4.29 22.12
CA PRO A 58 -15.30 -3.24 21.19
C PRO A 58 -13.80 -3.11 20.97
N GLU A 59 -13.39 -2.78 19.76
CA GLU A 59 -12.00 -2.51 19.41
C GLU A 59 -11.88 -1.31 18.47
N ARG A 60 -10.87 -0.47 18.70
CA ARG A 60 -10.50 0.61 17.80
C ARG A 60 -9.22 0.22 17.05
N VAL A 61 -9.32 0.16 15.74
CA VAL A 61 -8.21 -0.11 14.84
C VAL A 61 -7.75 1.20 14.20
N ASN A 62 -6.52 1.62 14.51
CA ASN A 62 -5.86 2.70 13.79
C ASN A 62 -4.87 2.09 12.82
N TYR A 63 -4.89 2.53 11.58
CA TYR A 63 -4.02 1.97 10.54
C TYR A 63 -3.52 3.05 9.59
N GLU A 64 -2.50 2.68 8.87
CA GLU A 64 -1.88 3.46 7.82
C GLU A 64 -1.71 2.57 6.58
N VAL A 65 -2.05 3.07 5.40
CA VAL A 65 -1.83 2.37 4.13
C VAL A 65 -0.70 3.03 3.39
N GLN A 66 0.36 2.28 3.19
CA GLN A 66 1.56 2.67 2.49
C GLN A 66 1.58 2.01 1.10
N LEU A 67 2.11 2.70 0.10
CA LEU A 67 2.34 2.14 -1.23
C LEU A 67 3.83 2.00 -1.50
N SER A 68 4.23 0.91 -2.17
CA SER A 68 5.59 0.74 -2.66
C SER A 68 5.91 1.69 -3.83
N PRO A 69 7.20 1.91 -4.14
CA PRO A 69 7.61 2.72 -5.30
C PRO A 69 7.38 2.00 -6.64
N GLY A 70 6.98 0.72 -6.65
CA GLY A 70 6.85 -0.08 -7.86
C GLY A 70 8.21 -0.43 -8.48
N TYR A 71 8.19 -0.76 -9.76
CA TYR A 71 9.38 -1.19 -10.51
C TYR A 71 10.52 -0.17 -10.47
N SER A 72 10.22 1.12 -10.58
CA SER A 72 11.24 2.18 -10.64
C SER A 72 12.05 2.37 -9.37
N ASN A 73 11.62 1.77 -8.26
CA ASN A 73 12.17 1.95 -6.92
C ASN A 73 12.29 3.45 -6.51
N SER A 74 11.41 4.29 -7.03
CA SER A 74 11.40 5.73 -6.80
C SER A 74 9.98 6.29 -6.70
N PHE A 75 9.69 7.01 -5.62
CA PHE A 75 8.43 7.74 -5.45
C PHE A 75 8.38 9.04 -6.25
N ALA A 76 9.53 9.65 -6.53
CA ALA A 76 9.60 10.90 -7.31
C ALA A 76 9.00 10.69 -8.70
N GLN A 77 9.24 9.51 -9.30
CA GLN A 77 8.69 9.15 -10.59
C GLN A 77 8.59 7.63 -10.72
N ARG A 78 7.39 7.08 -10.47
CA ARG A 78 7.10 5.69 -10.81
C ARG A 78 7.15 5.47 -12.32
N ARG A 79 7.42 4.24 -12.75
CA ARG A 79 7.52 3.90 -14.18
C ARG A 79 6.84 2.57 -14.45
N MET A 80 5.94 2.55 -15.43
CA MET A 80 5.46 1.32 -16.03
C MET A 80 6.49 0.81 -17.01
N GLN A 81 6.64 -0.51 -17.12
CA GLN A 81 7.50 -1.17 -18.12
C GLN A 81 6.68 -1.67 -19.28
N ARG A 82 7.25 -1.66 -20.49
CA ARG A 82 6.65 -2.29 -21.66
C ARG A 82 6.79 -3.82 -21.57
N ALA A 83 5.70 -4.54 -21.84
CA ALA A 83 5.73 -5.99 -21.93
C ALA A 83 6.72 -6.45 -23.03
N GLY A 84 7.64 -7.35 -22.66
CA GLY A 84 8.67 -7.88 -23.55
C GLY A 84 9.86 -6.93 -23.83
N ALA A 85 9.84 -5.70 -23.32
CA ALA A 85 10.96 -4.75 -23.46
C ALA A 85 11.07 -3.86 -22.20
N PRO A 86 11.59 -4.38 -21.09
CA PRO A 86 11.53 -3.72 -19.77
C PRO A 86 12.34 -2.42 -19.67
N LEU A 87 13.25 -2.15 -20.60
CA LEU A 87 13.96 -0.88 -20.66
C LEU A 87 13.11 0.27 -21.19
N ASP A 88 12.05 -0.04 -21.97
CA ASP A 88 11.08 0.95 -22.40
C ASP A 88 10.11 1.23 -21.27
N THR A 89 10.06 2.46 -20.80
CA THR A 89 9.25 2.83 -19.65
C THR A 89 8.38 4.04 -19.92
N LEU A 90 7.22 4.10 -19.23
CA LEU A 90 6.31 5.25 -19.23
C LEU A 90 6.19 5.79 -17.79
N PRO A 91 6.51 7.08 -17.56
CA PRO A 91 6.41 7.65 -16.22
C PRO A 91 4.95 7.84 -15.78
N TYR A 92 4.70 7.66 -14.49
CA TYR A 92 3.40 7.94 -13.86
C TYR A 92 3.59 8.21 -12.37
N ASN A 93 2.51 8.62 -11.67
CA ASN A 93 2.49 8.59 -10.21
C ASN A 93 1.09 8.33 -9.66
N LEU A 94 1.02 8.01 -8.37
CA LEU A 94 -0.19 7.70 -7.61
C LEU A 94 -0.43 8.78 -6.55
N TYR A 95 -1.69 9.12 -6.32
CA TYR A 95 -2.11 10.18 -5.42
C TYR A 95 -3.28 9.71 -4.56
N LEU A 96 -3.29 10.13 -3.31
CA LEU A 96 -4.40 9.90 -2.40
C LEU A 96 -5.50 10.92 -2.67
N GLY A 97 -6.71 10.44 -2.96
CA GLY A 97 -7.86 11.29 -3.28
C GLY A 97 -7.83 11.77 -4.72
N SER A 98 -7.50 13.04 -4.94
CA SER A 98 -7.50 13.68 -6.26
C SER A 98 -6.11 13.84 -6.85
N ILE A 99 -6.04 14.01 -8.15
CA ILE A 99 -4.80 14.32 -8.86
C ILE A 99 -4.45 15.80 -8.62
N PRO A 100 -3.24 16.12 -8.13
CA PRO A 100 -2.86 17.51 -7.93
C PRO A 100 -2.67 18.26 -9.27
N ALA A 101 -2.84 19.58 -9.25
CA ALA A 101 -2.60 20.40 -10.43
C ALA A 101 -1.15 20.28 -10.94
N VAL A 102 -0.20 20.25 -10.01
CA VAL A 102 1.22 19.97 -10.31
C VAL A 102 1.53 18.53 -9.94
N LEU A 103 1.91 17.72 -10.92
CA LEU A 103 2.30 16.33 -10.70
C LEU A 103 3.60 16.25 -9.87
N ASN A 104 3.82 15.12 -9.23
CA ASN A 104 4.93 14.84 -8.30
C ASN A 104 4.89 15.61 -6.97
N THR A 105 3.78 16.31 -6.68
CA THR A 105 3.47 16.79 -5.34
C THR A 105 2.43 15.89 -4.69
N SER A 106 2.50 15.70 -3.38
CA SER A 106 1.50 14.89 -2.63
C SER A 106 1.35 13.45 -3.13
N VAL A 107 2.45 12.86 -3.62
CA VAL A 107 2.48 11.46 -4.07
C VAL A 107 2.14 10.55 -2.91
N TRP A 108 1.29 9.53 -3.16
CA TRP A 108 1.04 8.48 -2.19
C TRP A 108 2.18 7.48 -2.20
N GLY A 109 2.83 7.31 -1.05
CA GLY A 109 3.97 6.41 -0.85
C GLY A 109 3.95 5.79 0.55
N ASP A 110 5.10 5.73 1.18
CA ASP A 110 5.34 5.16 2.50
C ASP A 110 5.56 6.21 3.61
N GLY A 111 5.39 7.49 3.29
CA GLY A 111 5.66 8.62 4.19
C GLY A 111 7.10 9.13 4.13
N SER A 112 8.01 8.43 3.45
CA SER A 112 9.37 8.91 3.23
C SER A 112 9.44 9.90 2.06
N GLY A 113 10.52 10.69 1.99
CA GLY A 113 10.79 11.59 0.86
C GLY A 113 9.67 12.59 0.55
N GLY A 114 8.84 12.96 1.54
CA GLY A 114 7.71 13.88 1.36
C GLY A 114 6.45 13.23 0.75
N THR A 115 6.42 11.91 0.63
CA THR A 115 5.22 11.18 0.21
C THR A 115 4.16 11.17 1.31
N ARG A 116 2.91 10.96 0.92
CA ARG A 116 1.77 10.83 1.84
C ARG A 116 1.42 9.36 2.06
N VAL A 117 0.76 9.09 3.18
CA VAL A 117 0.14 7.80 3.50
C VAL A 117 -1.35 8.02 3.78
N TRP A 118 -2.18 7.01 3.54
CA TRP A 118 -3.56 7.05 4.00
C TRP A 118 -3.62 6.60 5.44
N GLN A 119 -4.09 7.48 6.32
CA GLN A 119 -4.34 7.17 7.73
C GLN A 119 -5.84 6.97 7.93
N GLY A 120 -6.20 5.87 8.58
CA GLY A 120 -7.58 5.54 8.86
C GLY A 120 -7.79 5.01 10.28
N SER A 121 -9.04 5.03 10.71
CA SER A 121 -9.45 4.53 12.02
C SER A 121 -10.84 3.93 11.93
N MET A 122 -11.01 2.71 12.44
CA MET A 122 -12.30 2.00 12.49
C MET A 122 -12.61 1.58 13.93
N ASN A 123 -13.86 1.81 14.36
CA ASN A 123 -14.37 1.25 15.60
C ASN A 123 -15.14 -0.02 15.28
N LEU A 124 -14.66 -1.17 15.73
CA LEU A 124 -15.32 -2.46 15.62
C LEU A 124 -16.16 -2.70 16.88
N SER A 125 -17.40 -3.16 16.73
CA SER A 125 -18.33 -3.38 17.84
C SER A 125 -19.03 -4.72 17.68
N ALA A 126 -19.73 -5.19 18.72
CA ALA A 126 -20.48 -6.44 18.67
C ALA A 126 -21.53 -6.45 17.55
N GLY A 127 -22.17 -5.29 17.28
CA GLY A 127 -23.12 -5.14 16.17
C GLY A 127 -22.49 -4.91 14.80
N GLN A 128 -21.20 -4.56 14.76
CA GLN A 128 -20.42 -4.31 13.54
C GLN A 128 -18.97 -4.82 13.71
N PRO A 129 -18.78 -6.16 13.78
CA PRO A 129 -17.46 -6.76 13.99
C PRO A 129 -16.55 -6.63 12.76
N THR A 130 -17.12 -6.32 11.60
CA THR A 130 -16.39 -6.06 10.35
C THR A 130 -16.80 -4.71 9.80
N ARG A 131 -15.84 -3.90 9.38
CA ARG A 131 -16.08 -2.60 8.74
C ARG A 131 -15.15 -2.40 7.56
N THR A 132 -15.63 -1.65 6.57
CA THR A 132 -14.87 -1.26 5.38
C THR A 132 -14.76 0.24 5.33
N ASP A 133 -13.55 0.72 5.11
CA ASP A 133 -13.23 2.10 4.77
C ASP A 133 -12.85 2.19 3.30
N THR A 134 -13.25 3.27 2.64
CA THR A 134 -13.03 3.46 1.20
C THR A 134 -12.39 4.81 0.97
N ASN A 135 -11.36 4.83 0.14
CA ASN A 135 -10.73 6.06 -0.29
C ASN A 135 -10.51 6.03 -1.81
N THR A 136 -10.29 7.19 -2.38
CA THR A 136 -9.98 7.32 -3.80
C THR A 136 -8.47 7.24 -4.02
N ILE A 137 -8.07 6.39 -4.96
CA ILE A 137 -6.72 6.38 -5.53
C ILE A 137 -6.78 6.99 -6.93
N ALA A 138 -5.95 7.97 -7.18
CA ALA A 138 -5.82 8.61 -8.47
C ALA A 138 -4.42 8.37 -9.04
N ALA A 139 -4.32 8.15 -10.33
CA ALA A 139 -3.08 7.96 -11.06
C ALA A 139 -2.99 8.92 -12.24
N ALA A 140 -1.79 9.45 -12.50
CA ALA A 140 -1.55 10.29 -13.65
C ALA A 140 -0.22 9.95 -14.32
N ALA A 141 -0.23 9.81 -15.65
CA ALA A 141 0.96 9.86 -16.47
C ALA A 141 1.05 11.27 -17.10
N PRO A 142 2.20 11.97 -16.95
CA PRO A 142 2.37 13.33 -17.47
C PRO A 142 2.35 13.37 -19.00
N ALA A 143 2.11 14.54 -19.58
CA ALA A 143 2.39 14.75 -20.99
C ALA A 143 3.89 14.60 -21.27
N GLY A 144 4.25 14.07 -22.42
CA GLY A 144 5.64 13.83 -22.79
C GLY A 144 5.80 13.11 -24.12
N THR A 145 6.99 12.59 -24.36
CA THR A 145 7.30 11.84 -25.59
C THR A 145 6.43 10.57 -25.66
N ILE A 146 5.91 10.28 -26.84
CA ILE A 146 5.20 9.03 -27.11
C ILE A 146 6.21 7.88 -27.05
N PRO A 147 6.03 6.91 -26.15
CA PRO A 147 6.94 5.77 -26.08
C PRO A 147 6.69 4.78 -27.24
N ALA A 148 7.54 3.78 -27.37
CA ALA A 148 7.32 2.69 -28.33
C ALA A 148 5.96 2.03 -28.08
N SER A 149 5.28 1.61 -29.15
CA SER A 149 3.96 0.96 -29.06
C SER A 149 4.04 -0.35 -28.27
N GLY A 150 3.01 -0.64 -27.47
CA GLY A 150 2.93 -1.84 -26.65
C GLY A 150 2.10 -1.64 -25.39
N ALA A 151 1.94 -2.72 -24.61
CA ALA A 151 1.30 -2.67 -23.30
C ALA A 151 2.34 -2.28 -22.23
N TYR A 152 2.00 -1.31 -21.40
CA TYR A 152 2.82 -0.84 -20.29
C TYR A 152 2.14 -1.17 -18.96
N GLY A 153 2.89 -1.66 -17.98
CA GLY A 153 2.36 -2.01 -16.68
C GLY A 153 3.38 -1.86 -15.56
N ASP A 154 2.86 -1.71 -14.35
CA ASP A 154 3.62 -1.74 -13.10
C ASP A 154 2.77 -2.41 -12.02
N THR A 155 3.43 -2.95 -11.00
CA THR A 155 2.80 -3.50 -9.81
C THR A 155 3.27 -2.73 -8.58
N VAL A 156 2.31 -2.15 -7.87
CA VAL A 156 2.54 -1.41 -6.63
C VAL A 156 1.91 -2.20 -5.48
N ILE A 157 2.69 -2.44 -4.43
CA ILE A 157 2.24 -3.17 -3.24
C ILE A 157 1.65 -2.16 -2.26
N ALA A 158 0.45 -2.43 -1.78
CA ALA A 158 -0.17 -1.71 -0.67
C ALA A 158 0.08 -2.49 0.63
N THR A 159 0.62 -1.83 1.65
CA THR A 159 0.91 -2.39 2.96
C THR A 159 0.08 -1.68 4.02
N ILE A 160 -0.59 -2.45 4.89
CA ILE A 160 -1.30 -1.92 6.07
C ILE A 160 -0.35 -2.00 7.26
N VAL A 161 -0.17 -0.87 7.93
CA VAL A 161 0.60 -0.75 9.17
C VAL A 161 -0.36 -0.35 10.28
N PHE A 162 -0.45 -1.13 11.35
CA PHE A 162 -1.24 -0.80 12.54
C PHE A 162 -0.51 0.21 13.42
N ARG A 163 -1.28 1.13 14.05
CA ARG A 163 -0.77 2.23 14.88
C ARG A 163 -1.41 2.22 16.27
#